data_3d7a2bfbb52fa33f34d9ec596db47ee2
#
_entry.id   3d7a2bfbb52fa33f34d9ec596db47ee2
#
_cell.length_a   1.000
_cell.length_b   1.000
_cell.length_c   1.000
_cell.angle_alpha   90.00
_cell.angle_beta   90.00
_cell.angle_gamma   90.00
#
_symmetry.space_group_name_H-M   'P 1'
#
loop_
_entity.id
_entity.type
_entity.pdbx_description
1 polymer ?
#
loop_
_entity_poly.entity_id
_entity_poly.type
_entity_poly.pdbx_seq_one_letter_code
_entity_poly.pdbx_strand_id
1 'polypeptide(L)'
;MTFSVLLLAFLLRILSTSHLAQAQSVAPPAKLSVHWEELTAADFREGIHRSQGTCLLPFGILEKHGPHLPLGTDLLDVRYAALHAAEQEYAIVFPEYYFGQIAEARHEPGTVAYSREMQLALLQETTDEMARNGCKKVIIVNGHGGNESLLPYFAQTQLDKPHDYVVYVFDRRSPESGGPAKKTTIDMHAGESETSKMMIARPDTVHIDRAATESGADQHRQNLPEDVYTGIWWYARFPNHYSGDGSAATQELGKFQMDWWIDAVAKAIRAVKADDVSLKLQNEFYEKSKHPLDTQP
;
A
#
# COMPACT_ATOMS: atom_id res chain seq x y z
N MET A 1 -66.22 82.08 15.78
CA MET A 1 -64.85 81.63 15.85
C MET A 1 -64.91 80.19 16.27
N THR A 2 -64.84 79.25 15.32
CA THR A 2 -64.97 77.81 15.51
C THR A 2 -63.73 77.12 14.94
N PHE A 3 -62.91 76.49 15.80
CA PHE A 3 -61.77 75.74 15.43
C PHE A 3 -62.18 74.27 15.22
N SER A 4 -62.05 73.78 13.98
CA SER A 4 -62.20 72.36 13.67
C SER A 4 -60.80 71.63 13.85
N VAL A 5 -60.84 70.61 14.65
CA VAL A 5 -59.64 69.69 14.83
C VAL A 5 -59.86 68.46 13.92
N LEU A 6 -59.03 68.32 12.95
CA LEU A 6 -58.98 67.13 12.07
C LEU A 6 -58.16 66.04 12.78
N LEU A 7 -58.78 64.88 13.05
CA LEU A 7 -58.13 63.69 13.60
C LEU A 7 -57.60 62.80 12.43
N LEU A 8 -56.30 62.70 12.28
CA LEU A 8 -55.66 61.84 11.25
C LEU A 8 -55.34 60.48 11.89
N ALA A 9 -56.06 59.46 11.47
CA ALA A 9 -55.82 58.10 11.93
C ALA A 9 -54.72 57.46 11.07
N PHE A 10 -53.54 57.14 11.66
CA PHE A 10 -52.46 56.44 11.04
C PHE A 10 -52.65 54.91 11.24
N LEU A 11 -53.05 54.21 10.17
CA LEU A 11 -53.08 52.73 10.12
C LEU A 11 -51.71 52.20 9.93
N LEU A 12 -51.10 51.67 11.00
CA LEU A 12 -49.81 50.90 10.94
C LEU A 12 -50.11 49.48 10.45
N ARG A 13 -49.78 49.17 9.20
CA ARG A 13 -49.78 47.79 8.70
C ARG A 13 -48.47 47.13 9.13
N ILE A 14 -48.55 46.25 10.11
CA ILE A 14 -47.45 45.34 10.46
C ILE A 14 -47.44 44.23 9.42
N LEU A 15 -46.49 44.29 8.49
CA LEU A 15 -46.16 43.20 7.59
C LEU A 15 -45.30 42.17 8.38
N SER A 16 -45.93 41.10 8.84
CA SER A 16 -45.25 39.94 9.39
C SER A 16 -44.55 39.16 8.25
N THR A 17 -43.27 39.40 8.03
CA THR A 17 -42.45 38.55 7.18
C THR A 17 -42.10 37.29 7.95
N SER A 18 -42.84 36.22 7.75
CA SER A 18 -42.48 34.88 8.17
C SER A 18 -41.30 34.40 7.34
N HIS A 19 -40.08 34.54 7.87
CA HIS A 19 -38.93 33.82 7.36
C HIS A 19 -39.11 32.32 7.65
N LEU A 20 -39.63 31.58 6.66
CA LEU A 20 -39.45 30.12 6.62
C LEU A 20 -37.94 29.83 6.54
N ALA A 21 -37.37 29.48 7.68
CA ALA A 21 -36.03 28.89 7.71
C ALA A 21 -36.08 27.59 6.90
N GLN A 22 -35.59 27.63 5.66
CA GLN A 22 -35.35 26.45 4.88
C GLN A 22 -34.31 25.64 5.66
N ALA A 23 -34.73 24.52 6.25
CA ALA A 23 -33.83 23.53 6.76
C ALA A 23 -32.97 23.06 5.59
N GLN A 24 -31.70 23.51 5.54
CA GLN A 24 -30.74 22.96 4.64
C GLN A 24 -30.60 21.46 5.00
N SER A 25 -31.01 20.60 4.08
CA SER A 25 -30.76 19.18 4.19
C SER A 25 -29.24 19.02 4.29
N VAL A 26 -28.74 18.68 5.48
CA VAL A 26 -27.34 18.30 5.67
C VAL A 26 -27.15 17.05 4.83
N ALA A 27 -26.41 17.19 3.72
CA ALA A 27 -26.01 16.03 2.93
C ALA A 27 -25.34 15.01 3.87
N PRO A 28 -25.60 13.71 3.70
CA PRO A 28 -24.92 12.71 4.51
C PRO A 28 -23.42 12.99 4.45
N PRO A 29 -22.69 12.82 5.58
CA PRO A 29 -21.25 13.10 5.61
C PRO A 29 -20.58 12.31 4.48
N ALA A 30 -19.82 13.01 3.65
CA ALA A 30 -19.10 12.41 2.54
C ALA A 30 -18.24 11.26 3.09
N LYS A 31 -18.19 10.12 2.38
CA LYS A 31 -17.35 8.98 2.78
C LYS A 31 -15.92 9.50 2.87
N LEU A 32 -15.30 9.38 4.05
CA LEU A 32 -13.93 9.83 4.27
C LEU A 32 -12.99 9.04 3.36
N SER A 33 -12.14 9.73 2.57
CA SER A 33 -11.17 9.09 1.69
C SER A 33 -10.20 8.21 2.48
N VAL A 34 -9.75 7.13 1.88
CA VAL A 34 -8.65 6.30 2.39
C VAL A 34 -7.29 6.79 1.91
N HIS A 35 -7.25 7.64 0.90
CA HIS A 35 -6.03 8.18 0.31
C HIS A 35 -5.45 9.31 1.19
N TRP A 36 -4.23 9.14 1.68
CA TRP A 36 -3.54 10.14 2.50
C TRP A 36 -3.50 11.51 1.84
N GLU A 37 -3.11 11.54 0.57
CA GLU A 37 -2.91 12.76 -0.23
C GLU A 37 -4.21 13.50 -0.58
N GLU A 38 -5.36 12.88 -0.44
CA GLU A 38 -6.67 13.48 -0.71
C GLU A 38 -7.34 14.05 0.55
N LEU A 39 -6.83 13.73 1.73
CA LEU A 39 -7.41 14.19 2.98
C LEU A 39 -7.00 15.63 3.29
N THR A 40 -7.97 16.47 3.68
CA THR A 40 -7.63 17.73 4.34
C THR A 40 -7.02 17.45 5.72
N ALA A 41 -6.33 18.42 6.31
CA ALA A 41 -5.75 18.24 7.66
C ALA A 41 -6.82 17.91 8.74
N ALA A 42 -8.06 18.39 8.55
CA ALA A 42 -9.17 18.07 9.44
C ALA A 42 -9.65 16.63 9.24
N ASP A 43 -9.84 16.21 7.98
CA ASP A 43 -10.25 14.86 7.61
C ASP A 43 -9.18 13.83 7.98
N PHE A 44 -7.91 14.21 7.89
CA PHE A 44 -6.80 13.36 8.28
C PHE A 44 -6.86 13.02 9.79
N ARG A 45 -7.13 14.00 10.66
CA ARG A 45 -7.30 13.74 12.11
C ARG A 45 -8.46 12.77 12.38
N GLU A 46 -9.58 12.96 11.69
CA GLU A 46 -10.72 12.04 11.78
C GLU A 46 -10.35 10.65 11.25
N GLY A 47 -9.61 10.60 10.14
CA GLY A 47 -9.10 9.37 9.55
C GLY A 47 -8.20 8.59 10.51
N ILE A 48 -7.26 9.24 11.19
CA ILE A 48 -6.41 8.61 12.22
C ILE A 48 -7.26 8.05 13.37
N HIS A 49 -8.24 8.81 13.84
CA HIS A 49 -9.15 8.32 14.87
C HIS A 49 -9.93 7.08 14.41
N ARG A 50 -10.55 7.15 13.22
CA ARG A 50 -11.33 6.06 12.64
C ARG A 50 -10.50 4.82 12.34
N SER A 51 -9.27 4.98 11.86
CA SER A 51 -8.34 3.89 11.60
C SER A 51 -7.70 3.32 12.88
N GLN A 52 -7.94 3.93 14.05
CA GLN A 52 -7.28 3.61 15.30
C GLN A 52 -5.75 3.67 15.19
N GLY A 53 -5.26 4.67 14.45
CA GLY A 53 -3.84 4.84 14.17
C GLY A 53 -3.24 3.77 13.24
N THR A 54 -4.06 3.02 12.50
CA THR A 54 -3.59 2.01 11.55
C THR A 54 -3.49 2.63 10.15
N CYS A 55 -2.28 2.58 9.57
CA CYS A 55 -1.99 3.10 8.23
C CYS A 55 -1.30 2.03 7.39
N LEU A 56 -1.54 2.05 6.07
CA LEU A 56 -0.89 1.19 5.10
C LEU A 56 0.22 1.95 4.38
N LEU A 57 1.35 1.30 4.17
CA LEU A 57 2.43 1.72 3.27
C LEU A 57 2.50 0.71 2.12
N PRO A 58 1.84 0.97 0.97
CA PRO A 58 1.99 0.11 -0.21
C PRO A 58 3.39 0.26 -0.77
N PHE A 59 4.14 -0.84 -0.83
CA PHE A 59 5.56 -0.85 -1.14
C PHE A 59 5.82 -1.68 -2.40
N GLY A 60 5.92 -1.02 -3.53
CA GLY A 60 6.33 -1.59 -4.81
C GLY A 60 7.74 -1.21 -5.20
N ILE A 61 8.01 -1.22 -6.50
CA ILE A 61 9.31 -0.85 -7.08
C ILE A 61 9.11 -0.28 -8.50
N LEU A 62 10.16 0.33 -9.07
CA LEU A 62 10.24 0.68 -10.49
C LEU A 62 11.29 -0.19 -11.16
N GLU A 63 10.86 -1.16 -11.95
CA GLU A 63 11.70 -2.11 -12.66
C GLU A 63 11.08 -2.58 -13.98
N LYS A 64 11.89 -3.15 -14.87
CA LYS A 64 11.37 -3.78 -16.08
C LYS A 64 10.50 -5.00 -15.71
N HIS A 65 9.33 -5.12 -16.29
CA HIS A 65 8.43 -6.25 -16.18
C HIS A 65 8.15 -6.86 -17.57
N GLY A 66 9.13 -7.60 -18.10
CA GLY A 66 9.08 -8.10 -19.45
C GLY A 66 8.90 -6.99 -20.50
N PRO A 67 8.49 -7.30 -21.75
CA PRO A 67 8.28 -6.29 -22.78
C PRO A 67 6.88 -5.66 -22.76
N HIS A 68 5.96 -6.15 -21.91
CA HIS A 68 4.52 -5.93 -22.03
C HIS A 68 3.85 -5.25 -20.84
N LEU A 69 4.49 -5.18 -19.68
CA LEU A 69 3.97 -4.53 -18.51
C LEU A 69 4.70 -3.20 -18.21
N PRO A 70 4.05 -2.25 -17.53
CA PRO A 70 4.68 -0.99 -17.17
C PRO A 70 5.77 -1.18 -16.11
N LEU A 71 6.73 -0.27 -16.06
CA LEU A 71 7.80 -0.27 -15.06
C LEU A 71 7.30 -0.23 -13.61
N GLY A 72 6.13 0.34 -13.39
CA GLY A 72 5.50 0.46 -12.07
C GLY A 72 4.50 -0.64 -11.74
N THR A 73 4.61 -1.83 -12.34
CA THR A 73 3.68 -2.96 -12.09
C THR A 73 3.46 -3.18 -10.60
N ASP A 74 4.54 -3.34 -9.83
CA ASP A 74 4.49 -3.59 -8.39
C ASP A 74 3.87 -2.43 -7.59
N LEU A 75 4.06 -1.19 -8.06
CA LEU A 75 3.44 -0.01 -7.43
C LEU A 75 1.94 0.02 -7.65
N LEU A 76 1.54 -0.25 -8.90
CA LEU A 76 0.15 -0.12 -9.34
C LEU A 76 -0.72 -1.21 -8.74
N ASP A 77 -0.24 -2.45 -8.72
CA ASP A 77 -1.01 -3.58 -8.22
C ASP A 77 -1.11 -3.58 -6.68
N VAL A 78 0.00 -3.30 -5.96
CA VAL A 78 -0.04 -3.21 -4.49
C VAL A 78 -0.87 -2.03 -4.01
N ARG A 79 -0.78 -0.88 -4.69
CA ARG A 79 -1.61 0.27 -4.36
C ARG A 79 -3.10 -0.02 -4.60
N TYR A 80 -3.42 -0.66 -5.72
CA TYR A 80 -4.79 -1.09 -6.00
C TYR A 80 -5.32 -2.00 -4.88
N ALA A 81 -4.57 -3.02 -4.50
CA ALA A 81 -4.96 -3.94 -3.42
C ALA A 81 -5.12 -3.22 -2.08
N ALA A 82 -4.17 -2.35 -1.70
CA ALA A 82 -4.19 -1.61 -0.43
C ALA A 82 -5.38 -0.64 -0.33
N LEU A 83 -5.68 0.10 -1.39
CA LEU A 83 -6.80 1.05 -1.42
C LEU A 83 -8.15 0.33 -1.27
N HIS A 84 -8.38 -0.73 -2.05
CA HIS A 84 -9.64 -1.48 -1.98
C HIS A 84 -9.79 -2.23 -0.64
N ALA A 85 -8.69 -2.72 -0.06
CA ALA A 85 -8.70 -3.30 1.28
C ALA A 85 -9.05 -2.26 2.36
N ALA A 86 -8.47 -1.05 2.27
CA ALA A 86 -8.76 0.04 3.19
C ALA A 86 -10.20 0.57 3.04
N GLU A 87 -10.84 0.41 1.89
CA GLU A 87 -12.26 0.69 1.70
C GLU A 87 -13.18 -0.33 2.38
N GLN A 88 -12.74 -1.60 2.49
CA GLN A 88 -13.47 -2.67 3.21
C GLN A 88 -13.27 -2.52 4.73
N GLU A 89 -12.06 -2.22 5.17
CA GLU A 89 -11.69 -2.01 6.56
C GLU A 89 -10.86 -0.72 6.66
N TYR A 90 -11.48 0.37 7.12
CA TYR A 90 -10.91 1.71 7.00
C TYR A 90 -9.50 1.82 7.59
N ALA A 91 -8.54 2.15 6.76
CA ALA A 91 -7.18 2.56 7.13
C ALA A 91 -6.75 3.70 6.21
N ILE A 92 -5.77 4.51 6.61
CA ILE A 92 -5.20 5.54 5.74
C ILE A 92 -4.09 4.90 4.93
N VAL A 93 -4.14 5.06 3.61
CA VAL A 93 -3.14 4.53 2.68
C VAL A 93 -2.17 5.63 2.30
N PHE A 94 -0.90 5.45 2.66
CA PHE A 94 0.19 6.35 2.30
C PHE A 94 0.39 6.39 0.77
N PRO A 95 0.87 7.48 0.18
CA PRO A 95 1.20 7.55 -1.24
C PRO A 95 2.14 6.43 -1.72
N GLU A 96 2.31 6.32 -3.02
CA GLU A 96 3.18 5.32 -3.63
C GLU A 96 4.60 5.36 -3.08
N TYR A 97 5.14 4.19 -2.68
CA TYR A 97 6.47 4.04 -2.15
C TYR A 97 7.25 2.99 -2.96
N TYR A 98 8.41 3.37 -3.53
CA TYR A 98 9.20 2.54 -4.47
C TYR A 98 10.71 2.49 -4.14
N PHE A 99 11.10 2.82 -2.92
CA PHE A 99 12.52 2.88 -2.54
C PHE A 99 13.02 1.54 -1.99
N GLY A 100 12.72 0.44 -2.71
CA GLY A 100 13.03 -0.93 -2.30
C GLY A 100 14.27 -1.53 -2.98
N GLN A 101 14.46 -2.83 -2.76
CA GLN A 101 15.55 -3.62 -3.31
C GLN A 101 15.27 -4.04 -4.75
N ILE A 102 16.14 -3.64 -5.70
CA ILE A 102 16.06 -3.99 -7.14
C ILE A 102 17.44 -3.91 -7.82
N ALA A 103 18.46 -4.26 -7.12
CA ALA A 103 19.83 -4.15 -7.64
C ALA A 103 20.09 -5.05 -8.87
N GLU A 104 19.45 -6.21 -8.95
CA GLU A 104 19.56 -7.19 -10.03
C GLU A 104 19.05 -6.70 -11.39
N ALA A 105 18.14 -5.72 -11.41
CA ALA A 105 17.59 -5.14 -12.62
C ALA A 105 18.24 -3.82 -13.04
N ARG A 106 19.30 -3.35 -12.39
CA ARG A 106 19.96 -2.06 -12.68
C ARG A 106 20.45 -1.90 -14.12
N HIS A 107 20.64 -3.00 -14.85
CA HIS A 107 21.04 -2.99 -16.25
C HIS A 107 19.87 -2.76 -17.21
N GLU A 108 18.63 -2.79 -16.72
CA GLU A 108 17.44 -2.61 -17.53
C GLU A 108 16.96 -1.17 -17.54
N PRO A 109 16.45 -0.68 -18.68
CA PRO A 109 15.95 0.70 -18.83
C PRO A 109 14.79 0.99 -17.86
N GLY A 110 14.80 2.16 -17.22
CA GLY A 110 13.73 2.64 -16.36
C GLY A 110 13.73 2.06 -14.94
N THR A 111 14.61 1.11 -14.62
CA THR A 111 14.80 0.61 -13.24
C THR A 111 15.43 1.69 -12.36
N VAL A 112 14.85 1.91 -11.18
CA VAL A 112 15.34 2.88 -10.19
C VAL A 112 15.82 2.14 -8.94
N ALA A 113 17.13 1.87 -8.90
CA ALA A 113 17.77 1.14 -7.80
C ALA A 113 18.59 2.09 -6.91
N TYR A 114 18.07 2.40 -5.74
CA TYR A 114 18.76 3.18 -4.71
C TYR A 114 19.84 2.35 -3.99
N SER A 115 20.80 3.02 -3.35
CA SER A 115 21.74 2.33 -2.49
C SER A 115 21.02 1.73 -1.27
N ARG A 116 21.57 0.65 -0.70
CA ARG A 116 21.00 0.00 0.50
C ARG A 116 20.87 0.96 1.69
N GLU A 117 21.85 1.86 1.85
CA GLU A 117 21.84 2.88 2.90
C GLU A 117 20.65 3.81 2.74
N MET A 118 20.39 4.25 1.50
CA MET A 118 19.27 5.12 1.18
C MET A 118 17.93 4.40 1.32
N GLN A 119 17.83 3.13 0.90
CA GLN A 119 16.61 2.34 1.05
C GLN A 119 16.18 2.23 2.53
N LEU A 120 17.11 1.87 3.42
CA LEU A 120 16.82 1.77 4.86
C LEU A 120 16.54 3.14 5.49
N ALA A 121 17.33 4.16 5.13
CA ALA A 121 17.14 5.51 5.68
C ALA A 121 15.77 6.10 5.29
N LEU A 122 15.40 6.04 4.00
CA LEU A 122 14.11 6.54 3.54
C LEU A 122 12.93 5.77 4.13
N LEU A 123 13.05 4.44 4.28
CA LEU A 123 11.99 3.63 4.88
C LEU A 123 11.82 3.98 6.37
N GLN A 124 12.92 4.17 7.09
CA GLN A 124 12.89 4.60 8.50
C GLN A 124 12.28 5.98 8.65
N GLU A 125 12.77 6.97 7.90
CA GLU A 125 12.24 8.34 7.93
C GLU A 125 10.74 8.36 7.56
N THR A 126 10.32 7.56 6.58
CA THR A 126 8.92 7.49 6.16
C THR A 126 8.05 6.92 7.29
N THR A 127 8.47 5.83 7.92
CA THR A 127 7.68 5.23 9.03
C THR A 127 7.70 6.11 10.28
N ASP A 128 8.81 6.78 10.59
CA ASP A 128 8.91 7.77 11.68
C ASP A 128 7.97 8.97 11.41
N GLU A 129 7.90 9.49 10.17
CA GLU A 129 7.00 10.58 9.80
C GLU A 129 5.53 10.14 9.79
N MET A 130 5.22 8.93 9.34
CA MET A 130 3.87 8.38 9.48
C MET A 130 3.46 8.30 10.95
N ALA A 131 4.35 7.82 11.82
CA ALA A 131 4.11 7.70 13.26
C ALA A 131 3.95 9.07 13.94
N ARG A 132 4.77 10.08 13.58
CA ARG A 132 4.66 11.47 14.06
C ARG A 132 3.28 12.06 13.70
N ASN A 133 2.71 11.67 12.57
CA ASN A 133 1.38 12.09 12.13
C ASN A 133 0.25 11.20 12.70
N GLY A 134 0.53 10.27 13.60
CA GLY A 134 -0.47 9.50 14.35
C GLY A 134 -0.65 8.05 13.90
N CYS A 135 0.10 7.56 12.90
CA CYS A 135 0.10 6.15 12.50
C CYS A 135 0.88 5.30 13.50
N LYS A 136 0.23 4.85 14.57
CA LYS A 136 0.89 4.03 15.61
C LYS A 136 1.05 2.57 15.22
N LYS A 137 0.40 2.14 14.15
CA LYS A 137 0.42 0.81 13.58
C LYS A 137 0.62 0.95 12.07
N VAL A 138 1.84 0.75 11.59
CA VAL A 138 2.21 0.87 10.18
C VAL A 138 2.28 -0.51 9.56
N ILE A 139 1.40 -0.81 8.60
CA ILE A 139 1.42 -2.05 7.83
C ILE A 139 2.08 -1.78 6.49
N ILE A 140 3.28 -2.30 6.30
CA ILE A 140 3.93 -2.32 4.98
C ILE A 140 3.31 -3.46 4.18
N VAL A 141 2.62 -3.14 3.09
CA VAL A 141 2.04 -4.12 2.17
C VAL A 141 3.03 -4.29 1.02
N ASN A 142 3.68 -5.45 0.96
CA ASN A 142 4.70 -5.72 -0.06
C ASN A 142 4.08 -6.11 -1.41
N GLY A 143 4.48 -5.39 -2.48
CA GLY A 143 4.15 -5.71 -3.88
C GLY A 143 5.27 -6.38 -4.65
N HIS A 144 6.53 -6.38 -4.15
CA HIS A 144 7.72 -6.77 -4.89
C HIS A 144 8.49 -7.94 -4.26
N GLY A 145 8.89 -8.92 -5.10
CA GLY A 145 9.62 -10.11 -4.64
C GLY A 145 10.98 -9.81 -4.02
N GLY A 146 11.74 -8.89 -4.59
CA GLY A 146 13.05 -8.51 -4.07
C GLY A 146 13.05 -7.92 -2.67
N ASN A 147 11.92 -7.41 -2.21
CA ASN A 147 11.75 -6.88 -0.85
C ASN A 147 11.61 -7.95 0.23
N GLU A 148 11.40 -9.23 -0.12
CA GLU A 148 11.19 -10.34 0.83
C GLU A 148 12.35 -10.52 1.82
N SER A 149 13.59 -10.13 1.44
CA SER A 149 14.73 -10.12 2.36
C SER A 149 14.89 -8.80 3.11
N LEU A 150 14.53 -7.68 2.48
CA LEU A 150 14.66 -6.33 3.04
C LEU A 150 13.68 -6.09 4.19
N LEU A 151 12.40 -6.42 3.99
CA LEU A 151 11.34 -6.05 4.92
C LEU A 151 11.39 -6.77 6.26
N PRO A 152 11.66 -8.09 6.34
CA PRO A 152 11.89 -8.74 7.63
C PRO A 152 13.12 -8.18 8.36
N TYR A 153 14.20 -7.87 7.65
CA TYR A 153 15.36 -7.21 8.23
C TYR A 153 15.00 -5.80 8.75
N PHE A 154 14.31 -5.00 7.95
CA PHE A 154 13.84 -3.68 8.40
C PHE A 154 12.96 -3.77 9.65
N ALA A 155 12.05 -4.74 9.72
CA ALA A 155 11.25 -4.96 10.92
C ALA A 155 12.12 -5.30 12.16
N GLN A 156 13.22 -6.05 11.97
CA GLN A 156 14.19 -6.32 13.04
C GLN A 156 14.96 -5.06 13.47
N THR A 157 15.31 -4.17 12.53
CA THR A 157 16.01 -2.92 12.90
C THR A 157 15.16 -1.98 13.74
N GLN A 158 13.84 -2.17 13.80
CA GLN A 158 12.97 -1.41 14.72
C GLN A 158 13.30 -1.67 16.20
N LEU A 159 14.08 -2.71 16.50
CA LEU A 159 14.56 -3.00 17.85
C LEU A 159 15.86 -2.26 18.21
N ASP A 160 16.49 -1.54 17.29
CA ASP A 160 17.76 -0.82 17.53
C ASP A 160 17.59 0.37 18.49
N LYS A 161 16.42 1.02 18.46
CA LYS A 161 16.09 2.16 19.31
C LYS A 161 14.60 2.17 19.66
N PRO A 162 14.20 2.79 20.77
CA PRO A 162 12.78 2.89 21.14
C PRO A 162 11.94 3.64 20.09
N HIS A 163 10.80 3.06 19.76
CA HIS A 163 9.75 3.66 18.95
C HIS A 163 8.41 3.61 19.72
N ASP A 164 7.54 4.60 19.47
CA ASP A 164 6.19 4.67 20.04
C ASP A 164 5.12 4.13 19.05
N TYR A 165 5.56 3.37 18.07
CA TYR A 165 4.74 2.73 17.03
C TYR A 165 5.29 1.33 16.71
N VAL A 166 4.51 0.56 15.97
CA VAL A 166 4.89 -0.79 15.51
C VAL A 166 4.80 -0.87 14.00
N VAL A 167 5.83 -1.49 13.40
CA VAL A 167 5.85 -1.85 11.97
C VAL A 167 5.43 -3.31 11.82
N TYR A 168 4.45 -3.54 10.95
CA TYR A 168 4.00 -4.87 10.53
C TYR A 168 4.32 -5.05 9.06
N VAL A 169 4.75 -6.22 8.65
CA VAL A 169 5.00 -6.56 7.25
C VAL A 169 3.95 -7.57 6.78
N PHE A 170 3.21 -7.20 5.75
CA PHE A 170 2.31 -8.10 5.04
C PHE A 170 2.95 -8.47 3.69
N ASP A 171 3.44 -9.71 3.59
CA ASP A 171 4.22 -10.19 2.44
C ASP A 171 3.57 -11.42 1.79
N ARG A 172 2.29 -11.32 1.43
CA ARG A 172 1.54 -12.36 0.72
C ARG A 172 0.80 -11.72 -0.45
N ARG A 173 1.20 -12.07 -1.67
CA ARG A 173 0.71 -11.45 -2.91
C ARG A 173 -0.25 -12.34 -3.71
N SER A 174 -0.38 -13.59 -3.32
CA SER A 174 -1.28 -14.56 -3.94
C SER A 174 -1.63 -15.69 -2.95
N PRO A 175 -2.76 -16.40 -3.15
CA PRO A 175 -3.11 -17.57 -2.35
C PRO A 175 -2.13 -18.73 -2.62
N GLU A 176 -1.95 -19.59 -1.61
CA GLU A 176 -1.12 -20.79 -1.72
C GLU A 176 -1.77 -21.86 -2.61
N SER A 177 -3.09 -21.85 -2.72
CA SER A 177 -3.85 -22.84 -3.49
C SER A 177 -5.22 -22.30 -3.89
N GLY A 178 -5.86 -22.98 -4.82
CA GLY A 178 -7.21 -22.67 -5.31
C GLY A 178 -7.21 -21.77 -6.54
N GLY A 179 -8.42 -21.49 -7.05
CA GLY A 179 -8.63 -20.64 -8.22
C GLY A 179 -8.35 -21.31 -9.57
N PRO A 180 -8.35 -20.53 -10.65
CA PRO A 180 -8.04 -21.02 -11.99
C PRO A 180 -6.66 -21.64 -12.06
N ALA A 181 -6.52 -22.77 -12.78
CA ALA A 181 -5.23 -23.42 -12.98
C ALA A 181 -4.30 -22.54 -13.82
N LYS A 182 -3.08 -22.33 -13.35
CA LYS A 182 -2.05 -21.69 -14.17
C LYS A 182 -1.62 -22.59 -15.31
N LYS A 183 -1.31 -21.97 -16.44
CA LYS A 183 -0.85 -22.66 -17.66
C LYS A 183 0.67 -22.79 -17.70
N THR A 184 1.38 -21.96 -16.94
CA THR A 184 2.83 -21.86 -16.94
C THR A 184 3.43 -22.55 -15.72
N THR A 185 4.62 -23.14 -15.87
CA THR A 185 5.39 -23.75 -14.77
C THR A 185 6.40 -22.78 -14.15
N ILE A 186 6.90 -21.83 -14.94
CA ILE A 186 7.75 -20.72 -14.48
C ILE A 186 6.88 -19.47 -14.48
N ASP A 187 6.74 -18.84 -13.32
CA ASP A 187 5.90 -17.66 -13.12
C ASP A 187 6.43 -16.86 -11.94
N MET A 188 7.64 -16.30 -12.11
CA MET A 188 8.36 -15.63 -11.04
C MET A 188 8.35 -14.11 -11.19
N HIS A 189 8.38 -13.58 -12.45
CA HIS A 189 8.43 -12.14 -12.72
C HIS A 189 7.86 -11.79 -14.09
N ALA A 190 6.93 -10.84 -14.13
CA ALA A 190 6.18 -10.42 -15.33
C ALA A 190 5.46 -11.60 -16.04
N GLY A 191 5.24 -12.71 -15.34
CA GLY A 191 4.64 -13.92 -15.89
C GLY A 191 3.12 -13.88 -15.92
N GLU A 192 2.52 -15.09 -15.92
CA GLU A 192 1.07 -15.26 -15.99
C GLU A 192 0.33 -14.56 -14.85
N SER A 193 0.81 -14.68 -13.60
CA SER A 193 0.15 -14.11 -12.41
C SER A 193 0.20 -12.60 -12.36
N GLU A 194 1.38 -11.99 -12.54
CA GLU A 194 1.51 -10.52 -12.47
C GLU A 194 0.78 -9.86 -13.63
N THR A 195 0.90 -10.40 -14.83
CA THR A 195 0.18 -9.91 -16.00
C THR A 195 -1.35 -9.99 -15.79
N SER A 196 -1.83 -11.10 -15.22
CA SER A 196 -3.25 -11.28 -14.91
C SER A 196 -3.74 -10.26 -13.88
N LYS A 197 -3.00 -9.99 -12.81
CA LYS A 197 -3.33 -8.96 -11.80
C LYS A 197 -3.37 -7.57 -12.44
N MET A 198 -2.39 -7.24 -13.28
CA MET A 198 -2.36 -5.94 -13.98
C MET A 198 -3.52 -5.76 -14.97
N MET A 199 -4.05 -6.82 -15.56
CA MET A 199 -5.30 -6.75 -16.36
C MET A 199 -6.52 -6.32 -15.54
N ILE A 200 -6.46 -6.41 -14.20
CA ILE A 200 -7.49 -5.92 -13.28
C ILE A 200 -7.14 -4.53 -12.75
N ALA A 201 -5.92 -4.36 -12.25
CA ALA A 201 -5.50 -3.12 -11.61
C ALA A 201 -5.37 -1.95 -12.61
N ARG A 202 -4.73 -2.20 -13.78
CA ARG A 202 -4.46 -1.17 -14.80
C ARG A 202 -4.43 -1.79 -16.20
N PRO A 203 -5.59 -2.25 -16.72
CA PRO A 203 -5.69 -2.89 -18.04
C PRO A 203 -5.20 -2.00 -19.19
N ASP A 204 -5.29 -0.68 -19.02
CA ASP A 204 -4.86 0.32 -19.99
C ASP A 204 -3.32 0.37 -20.20
N THR A 205 -2.54 -0.22 -19.28
CA THR A 205 -1.07 -0.24 -19.35
C THR A 205 -0.50 -1.59 -19.77
N VAL A 206 -1.34 -2.60 -20.01
CA VAL A 206 -0.92 -3.95 -20.38
C VAL A 206 -0.88 -4.08 -21.90
N HIS A 207 0.30 -4.36 -22.46
CA HIS A 207 0.53 -4.57 -23.89
C HIS A 207 0.73 -6.05 -24.18
N ILE A 208 -0.33 -6.85 -24.04
CA ILE A 208 -0.27 -8.30 -24.10
C ILE A 208 0.30 -8.83 -25.45
N ASP A 209 0.11 -8.09 -26.53
CA ASP A 209 0.65 -8.37 -27.88
C ASP A 209 2.20 -8.38 -27.90
N ARG A 210 2.85 -7.77 -26.93
CA ARG A 210 4.32 -7.73 -26.78
C ARG A 210 4.86 -8.87 -25.94
N ALA A 211 4.07 -9.56 -25.13
CA ALA A 211 4.53 -10.55 -24.16
C ALA A 211 5.44 -11.63 -24.77
N ALA A 212 5.15 -12.06 -26.01
CA ALA A 212 5.92 -13.08 -26.71
C ALA A 212 7.15 -12.52 -27.49
N THR A 213 7.43 -11.23 -27.44
CA THR A 213 8.58 -10.64 -28.15
C THR A 213 9.90 -10.87 -27.44
N GLU A 214 9.87 -11.21 -26.16
CA GLU A 214 11.02 -11.65 -25.36
C GLU A 214 10.72 -12.99 -24.70
N SER A 215 11.76 -13.78 -24.41
CA SER A 215 11.61 -15.05 -23.72
C SER A 215 11.77 -14.88 -22.21
N GLY A 216 10.79 -15.35 -21.43
CA GLY A 216 10.88 -15.48 -19.97
C GLY A 216 11.44 -16.84 -19.51
N ALA A 217 12.04 -17.64 -20.41
CA ALA A 217 12.64 -18.91 -20.08
C ALA A 217 14.00 -18.74 -19.36
N ASP A 218 14.30 -19.67 -18.46
CA ASP A 218 15.62 -19.76 -17.83
C ASP A 218 16.71 -19.96 -18.87
N GLN A 219 17.72 -19.12 -18.88
CA GLN A 219 18.84 -19.17 -19.83
C GLN A 219 19.91 -20.19 -19.45
N HIS A 220 19.76 -20.86 -18.33
CA HIS A 220 20.66 -21.89 -17.84
C HIS A 220 22.17 -21.50 -17.78
N ARG A 221 22.45 -20.22 -17.55
CA ARG A 221 23.83 -19.71 -17.41
C ARG A 221 24.31 -19.84 -15.97
N GLN A 222 24.18 -21.03 -15.42
CA GLN A 222 24.26 -21.20 -13.98
C GLN A 222 25.61 -21.70 -13.47
N ASN A 223 26.52 -22.14 -14.13
CA ASN A 223 27.81 -22.69 -13.56
C ASN A 223 28.27 -21.95 -12.27
N LEU A 224 27.28 -21.53 -11.48
CA LEU A 224 27.42 -20.93 -10.17
C LEU A 224 27.63 -22.04 -9.15
N PRO A 225 28.38 -21.79 -8.07
CA PRO A 225 28.53 -22.77 -7.00
C PRO A 225 27.20 -23.23 -6.44
N GLU A 226 27.03 -24.54 -6.30
CA GLU A 226 25.82 -25.13 -5.69
C GLU A 226 25.77 -24.83 -4.18
N ASP A 227 24.56 -24.87 -3.61
CA ASP A 227 24.29 -24.71 -2.17
C ASP A 227 24.72 -23.37 -1.54
N VAL A 228 25.06 -22.36 -2.36
CA VAL A 228 25.42 -21.04 -1.89
C VAL A 228 24.69 -19.94 -2.67
N TYR A 229 24.25 -18.91 -1.96
CA TYR A 229 23.60 -17.78 -2.58
C TYR A 229 24.59 -16.72 -3.05
N THR A 230 24.37 -16.17 -4.24
CA THR A 230 25.08 -15.00 -4.77
C THR A 230 24.13 -14.06 -5.46
N GLY A 231 24.30 -12.73 -5.31
CA GLY A 231 23.41 -11.72 -5.87
C GLY A 231 23.30 -11.72 -7.40
N ILE A 232 24.21 -12.42 -8.11
CA ILE A 232 24.17 -12.52 -9.58
C ILE A 232 23.25 -13.64 -10.10
N TRP A 233 22.66 -14.46 -9.22
CA TRP A 233 21.88 -15.64 -9.60
C TRP A 233 20.70 -15.32 -10.51
N TRP A 234 20.00 -14.20 -10.27
CA TRP A 234 18.86 -13.78 -11.07
C TRP A 234 19.29 -13.42 -12.49
N TYR A 235 20.31 -12.56 -12.61
CA TYR A 235 20.86 -12.18 -13.92
C TYR A 235 21.40 -13.37 -14.71
N ALA A 236 21.95 -14.37 -14.04
CA ALA A 236 22.43 -15.58 -14.71
C ALA A 236 21.29 -16.36 -15.37
N ARG A 237 20.13 -16.40 -14.73
CA ARG A 237 18.95 -17.12 -15.23
C ARG A 237 18.11 -16.28 -16.18
N PHE A 238 17.83 -15.05 -15.81
CA PHE A 238 16.88 -14.16 -16.48
C PHE A 238 17.51 -12.79 -16.79
N PRO A 239 18.46 -12.73 -17.74
CA PRO A 239 19.24 -11.52 -18.01
C PRO A 239 18.42 -10.36 -18.59
N ASN A 240 17.27 -10.65 -19.20
CA ASN A 240 16.33 -9.66 -19.71
C ASN A 240 15.25 -9.27 -18.67
N HIS A 241 15.40 -9.69 -17.43
CA HIS A 241 14.48 -9.41 -16.31
C HIS A 241 13.03 -9.77 -16.64
N TYR A 242 12.85 -10.98 -17.19
CA TYR A 242 11.57 -11.60 -17.49
C TYR A 242 11.63 -13.09 -17.15
N SER A 243 10.71 -13.59 -16.31
CA SER A 243 10.71 -14.97 -15.83
C SER A 243 9.29 -15.54 -15.79
N GLY A 244 8.87 -16.13 -16.89
CA GLY A 244 7.53 -16.66 -17.09
C GLY A 244 7.01 -16.45 -18.50
N ASP A 245 5.68 -16.55 -18.65
CA ASP A 245 5.00 -16.25 -19.91
C ASP A 245 3.75 -15.41 -19.65
N GLY A 246 3.85 -14.11 -19.84
CA GLY A 246 2.74 -13.17 -19.69
C GLY A 246 1.62 -13.38 -20.71
N SER A 247 1.90 -14.01 -21.88
CA SER A 247 0.87 -14.28 -22.90
C SER A 247 -0.19 -15.31 -22.43
N ALA A 248 0.13 -16.09 -21.40
CA ALA A 248 -0.78 -17.04 -20.78
C ALA A 248 -1.81 -16.40 -19.83
N ALA A 249 -1.63 -15.13 -19.49
CA ALA A 249 -2.43 -14.40 -18.52
C ALA A 249 -3.92 -14.34 -18.89
N THR A 250 -4.77 -14.28 -17.85
CA THR A 250 -6.22 -14.17 -18.01
C THR A 250 -6.81 -13.23 -16.97
N GLN A 251 -7.90 -12.53 -17.35
CA GLN A 251 -8.65 -11.71 -16.41
C GLN A 251 -9.27 -12.53 -15.28
N GLU A 252 -9.64 -13.78 -15.53
CA GLU A 252 -10.21 -14.68 -14.52
C GLU A 252 -9.19 -14.97 -13.39
N LEU A 253 -7.96 -15.34 -13.76
CA LEU A 253 -6.89 -15.54 -12.81
C LEU A 253 -6.56 -14.23 -12.06
N GLY A 254 -6.46 -13.12 -12.78
CA GLY A 254 -6.19 -11.81 -12.21
C GLY A 254 -7.23 -11.38 -11.19
N LYS A 255 -8.52 -11.53 -11.52
CA LYS A 255 -9.63 -11.23 -10.60
C LYS A 255 -9.55 -12.09 -9.34
N PHE A 256 -9.36 -13.40 -9.49
CA PHE A 256 -9.25 -14.32 -8.36
C PHE A 256 -8.09 -13.92 -7.43
N GLN A 257 -6.91 -13.65 -7.97
CA GLN A 257 -5.74 -13.30 -7.19
C GLN A 257 -5.87 -11.91 -6.54
N MET A 258 -6.43 -10.95 -7.25
CA MET A 258 -6.61 -9.58 -6.75
C MET A 258 -7.68 -9.53 -5.66
N ASP A 259 -8.82 -10.17 -5.84
CA ASP A 259 -9.88 -10.26 -4.83
C ASP A 259 -9.33 -10.91 -3.54
N TRP A 260 -8.59 -12.01 -3.68
CA TRP A 260 -7.94 -12.66 -2.53
C TRP A 260 -6.94 -11.72 -1.83
N TRP A 261 -6.13 -10.98 -2.58
CA TRP A 261 -5.14 -10.07 -2.00
C TRP A 261 -5.80 -8.94 -1.22
N ILE A 262 -6.82 -8.32 -1.80
CA ILE A 262 -7.64 -7.29 -1.16
C ILE A 262 -8.23 -7.81 0.16
N ASP A 263 -8.86 -8.97 0.15
CA ASP A 263 -9.48 -9.59 1.33
C ASP A 263 -8.44 -9.94 2.40
N ALA A 264 -7.27 -10.44 1.99
CA ALA A 264 -6.18 -10.79 2.90
C ALA A 264 -5.59 -9.55 3.58
N VAL A 265 -5.40 -8.45 2.85
CA VAL A 265 -4.95 -7.16 3.41
C VAL A 265 -6.01 -6.57 4.33
N ALA A 266 -7.30 -6.60 3.95
CA ALA A 266 -8.39 -6.14 4.82
C ALA A 266 -8.46 -6.94 6.13
N LYS A 267 -8.21 -8.25 6.07
CA LYS A 267 -8.10 -9.11 7.26
C LYS A 267 -6.89 -8.72 8.12
N ALA A 268 -5.75 -8.41 7.50
CA ALA A 268 -4.57 -7.93 8.22
C ALA A 268 -4.83 -6.60 8.92
N ILE A 269 -5.51 -5.65 8.27
CA ILE A 269 -5.92 -4.37 8.89
C ILE A 269 -6.74 -4.64 10.15
N ARG A 270 -7.76 -5.50 10.09
CA ARG A 270 -8.59 -5.87 11.27
C ARG A 270 -7.75 -6.47 12.39
N ALA A 271 -6.86 -7.39 12.07
CA ALA A 271 -5.99 -8.04 13.05
C ALA A 271 -5.05 -7.03 13.72
N VAL A 272 -4.43 -6.15 12.96
CA VAL A 272 -3.52 -5.11 13.47
C VAL A 272 -4.27 -4.06 14.30
N LYS A 273 -5.46 -3.65 13.90
CA LYS A 273 -6.31 -2.77 14.74
C LYS A 273 -6.58 -3.37 16.13
N ALA A 274 -6.85 -4.67 16.16
CA ALA A 274 -7.13 -5.39 17.40
C ALA A 274 -5.88 -5.70 18.25
N ASP A 275 -4.67 -5.53 17.70
CA ASP A 275 -3.43 -5.78 18.43
C ASP A 275 -3.18 -4.69 19.47
N ASP A 276 -3.17 -5.05 20.73
CA ASP A 276 -2.81 -4.22 21.86
C ASP A 276 -1.59 -4.74 22.64
N VAL A 277 -0.89 -5.73 22.09
CA VAL A 277 0.20 -6.47 22.72
C VAL A 277 1.56 -6.08 22.15
N SER A 278 1.69 -5.96 20.82
CA SER A 278 3.00 -5.78 20.18
C SER A 278 3.78 -4.56 20.69
N LEU A 279 3.14 -3.39 20.82
CA LEU A 279 3.80 -2.20 21.34
C LEU A 279 4.21 -2.35 22.82
N LYS A 280 3.43 -3.07 23.63
CA LYS A 280 3.76 -3.34 25.04
C LYS A 280 5.00 -4.22 25.14
N LEU A 281 5.05 -5.28 24.33
CA LEU A 281 6.21 -6.19 24.28
C LEU A 281 7.46 -5.47 23.74
N GLN A 282 7.31 -4.63 22.72
CA GLN A 282 8.39 -3.81 22.18
C GLN A 282 8.97 -2.88 23.26
N ASN A 283 8.11 -2.21 24.03
CA ASN A 283 8.54 -1.35 25.14
C ASN A 283 9.20 -2.15 26.26
N GLU A 284 8.67 -3.32 26.62
CA GLU A 284 9.29 -4.22 27.59
C GLU A 284 10.69 -4.67 27.12
N PHE A 285 10.83 -5.00 25.84
CA PHE A 285 12.11 -5.36 25.24
C PHE A 285 13.13 -4.20 25.37
N TYR A 286 12.72 -2.97 25.06
CA TYR A 286 13.63 -1.82 25.18
C TYR A 286 14.10 -1.57 26.62
N GLU A 287 13.21 -1.77 27.61
CA GLU A 287 13.62 -1.64 29.02
C GLU A 287 14.59 -2.74 29.42
N LYS A 288 14.31 -4.00 29.05
CA LYS A 288 15.21 -5.14 29.37
C LYS A 288 16.56 -5.04 28.67
N SER A 289 16.57 -4.52 27.43
CA SER A 289 17.82 -4.39 26.65
C SER A 289 18.84 -3.39 27.24
N LYS A 290 18.38 -2.48 28.14
CA LYS A 290 19.27 -1.57 28.88
C LYS A 290 20.10 -2.30 29.96
N HIS A 291 19.62 -3.44 30.43
CA HIS A 291 20.21 -4.19 31.54
C HIS A 291 20.26 -5.70 31.22
N PRO A 292 21.03 -6.12 30.19
CA PRO A 292 20.99 -7.50 29.72
C PRO A 292 21.49 -8.53 30.76
N LEU A 293 22.32 -8.10 31.71
CA LEU A 293 22.81 -8.97 32.78
C LEU A 293 21.76 -9.24 33.89
N ASP A 294 20.72 -8.40 33.95
CA ASP A 294 19.65 -8.53 34.95
C ASP A 294 18.45 -9.36 34.40
N THR A 295 18.49 -9.72 33.12
CA THR A 295 17.43 -10.52 32.47
C THR A 295 17.47 -11.95 32.98
N GLN A 296 16.36 -12.40 33.58
CA GLN A 296 16.16 -13.77 33.99
C GLN A 296 15.29 -14.50 32.96
N PRO A 297 15.53 -15.80 32.70
CA PRO A 297 14.75 -16.58 31.75
C PRO A 297 13.28 -16.76 32.17
#